data_ddad81e6a103a096cabed9332670e7af
#
_entry.id   ddad81e6a103a096cabed9332670e7af
#
_cell.length_a   1.000
_cell.length_b   1.000
_cell.length_c   1.000
_cell.angle_alpha   90.00
_cell.angle_beta   90.00
_cell.angle_gamma   90.00
#
_symmetry.space_group_name_H-M   'P 1'
#
loop_
_entity.id
_entity.type
_entity.pdbx_description
1 polymer ?
#
loop_
_entity_poly.entity_id
_entity_poly.type
_entity_poly.pdbx_seq_one_letter_code
_entity_poly.pdbx_strand_id
1 'polypeptide(L)'
;MEGYPLATEYASLSRKAREMILKIYHSLSLILSNNLNRKVSICLRIFGLVAVIYTVFWYGTMAYFKSVIQELRDNPTNLGFTASYEKIEITGFPVKFRITINNPQLQASLHKTKSQNNKEWIWRGKLAVVEIKPWNFNIFRINLSGLNKVSFINAETAYDFISKAKLIRIDAKISGSQIEELYFKANKLNISENFSGKEIFIDKALFNTQQVQQDSNSSSGIAENPSRIIRVKLKGILLPREFGKFLDSRLDKIFMDLKVSKNLRPVFNLNNLTTWRDAGGIIDIESFEGISGRLKIYGSGTLALDQKLQPLLAVAANFEGIMPLVDKLKLVGFINSRTALLAKFVLSGISRRSASGRKGVSLPLTIQDRRLSIGPAQLLTLPFINWGKGTLINRSKIDVN
;
A
#
# COMPACT_ATOMS: atom_id res chain seq x y z
N MET A 1 10.26 18.05 40.20
CA MET A 1 9.46 16.83 40.56
C MET A 1 8.04 17.07 40.06
N GLU A 2 7.81 16.83 38.80
CA GLU A 2 6.47 16.92 38.21
C GLU A 2 5.83 15.55 38.25
N GLY A 3 4.74 15.45 39.04
CA GLY A 3 4.02 14.20 39.27
C GLY A 3 3.37 13.71 37.97
N TYR A 4 3.50 12.43 37.70
CA TYR A 4 3.01 11.69 36.55
C TYR A 4 1.51 11.90 36.34
N PRO A 5 1.05 12.40 35.17
CA PRO A 5 -0.38 12.59 34.88
C PRO A 5 -1.16 11.26 34.72
N LEU A 6 -0.46 10.12 34.73
CA LEU A 6 -1.04 8.79 34.58
C LEU A 6 -1.95 8.36 35.73
N ALA A 7 -1.61 8.71 36.97
CA ALA A 7 -2.40 8.30 38.13
C ALA A 7 -3.80 8.96 38.19
N THR A 8 -3.91 10.22 37.78
CA THR A 8 -5.18 10.96 37.76
C THR A 8 -6.10 10.48 36.62
N GLU A 9 -5.55 10.08 35.49
CA GLU A 9 -6.33 9.58 34.35
C GLU A 9 -6.83 8.14 34.58
N TYR A 10 -5.98 7.27 35.20
CA TYR A 10 -6.41 5.94 35.67
C TYR A 10 -7.50 6.02 36.74
N ALA A 11 -7.37 6.99 37.65
CA ALA A 11 -8.40 7.22 38.68
C ALA A 11 -9.71 7.68 38.04
N SER A 12 -9.68 8.52 37.01
CA SER A 12 -10.89 9.00 36.30
C SER A 12 -11.59 7.89 35.50
N LEU A 13 -10.81 7.02 34.84
CA LEU A 13 -11.32 5.85 34.10
C LEU A 13 -11.93 4.81 35.05
N SER A 14 -11.31 4.55 36.17
CA SER A 14 -11.85 3.66 37.22
C SER A 14 -13.13 4.23 37.87
N ARG A 15 -13.22 5.57 38.01
CA ARG A 15 -14.39 6.25 38.53
C ARG A 15 -15.58 6.17 37.56
N LYS A 16 -15.38 6.43 36.26
CA LYS A 16 -16.44 6.30 35.25
C LYS A 16 -16.92 4.84 35.09
N ALA A 17 -16.03 3.88 35.16
CA ALA A 17 -16.40 2.46 35.16
C ALA A 17 -17.19 2.09 36.39
N ARG A 18 -16.80 2.56 37.58
CA ARG A 18 -17.55 2.36 38.84
C ARG A 18 -18.94 3.01 38.79
N GLU A 19 -19.05 4.25 38.34
CA GLU A 19 -20.34 4.94 38.20
C GLU A 19 -21.29 4.22 37.25
N MET A 20 -20.76 3.69 36.15
CA MET A 20 -21.56 2.94 35.18
C MET A 20 -21.99 1.56 35.73
N ILE A 21 -21.10 0.86 36.43
CA ILE A 21 -21.43 -0.39 37.14
C ILE A 21 -22.49 -0.16 38.19
N LEU A 22 -22.39 0.91 39.00
CA LEU A 22 -23.38 1.28 40.02
C LEU A 22 -24.74 1.62 39.39
N LYS A 23 -24.76 2.36 38.27
CA LYS A 23 -26.00 2.67 37.55
C LYS A 23 -26.68 1.42 36.99
N ILE A 24 -25.89 0.51 36.40
CA ILE A 24 -26.40 -0.78 35.89
C ILE A 24 -26.91 -1.63 37.03
N TYR A 25 -26.20 -1.72 38.16
CA TYR A 25 -26.62 -2.47 39.32
C TYR A 25 -27.90 -1.90 39.93
N HIS A 26 -28.02 -0.58 40.05
CA HIS A 26 -29.21 0.09 40.57
C HIS A 26 -30.43 -0.07 39.65
N SER A 27 -30.25 0.04 38.34
CA SER A 27 -31.30 -0.21 37.34
C SER A 27 -31.76 -1.67 37.37
N LEU A 28 -30.84 -2.61 37.51
CA LEU A 28 -31.14 -4.05 37.62
C LEU A 28 -31.89 -4.34 38.95
N SER A 29 -31.52 -3.71 40.06
CA SER A 29 -32.20 -3.91 41.36
C SER A 29 -33.64 -3.39 41.32
N LEU A 30 -33.90 -2.27 40.66
CA LEU A 30 -35.25 -1.72 40.47
C LEU A 30 -36.16 -2.59 39.58
N ILE A 31 -35.60 -3.17 38.52
CA ILE A 31 -36.34 -4.08 37.62
C ILE A 31 -36.62 -5.43 38.30
N LEU A 32 -35.78 -5.86 39.25
CA LEU A 32 -35.87 -7.16 39.92
C LEU A 32 -36.84 -7.16 41.10
N SER A 33 -37.36 -5.98 41.53
CA SER A 33 -38.27 -5.86 42.69
C SER A 33 -39.72 -6.22 42.37
N ASN A 34 -40.14 -6.34 41.11
CA ASN A 34 -41.53 -6.63 40.73
C ASN A 34 -41.64 -8.01 40.04
N ASN A 35 -42.35 -8.93 40.73
CA ASN A 35 -43.04 -10.15 40.25
C ASN A 35 -42.62 -10.76 38.90
N LEU A 36 -41.31 -10.76 38.54
CA LEU A 36 -40.84 -11.43 37.36
C LEU A 36 -40.76 -12.95 37.58
N ASN A 37 -41.21 -13.70 36.57
CA ASN A 37 -41.10 -15.14 36.53
C ASN A 37 -39.64 -15.55 36.89
N ARG A 38 -39.44 -16.49 37.85
CA ARG A 38 -38.13 -16.90 38.38
C ARG A 38 -37.05 -17.14 37.30
N LYS A 39 -37.47 -17.70 36.16
CA LYS A 39 -36.60 -17.95 34.98
C LYS A 39 -36.13 -16.64 34.36
N VAL A 40 -37.00 -15.65 34.21
CA VAL A 40 -36.64 -14.33 33.63
C VAL A 40 -35.69 -13.57 34.55
N SER A 41 -35.92 -13.64 35.90
CA SER A 41 -35.00 -13.05 36.86
C SER A 41 -33.59 -13.65 36.81
N ILE A 42 -33.45 -14.96 36.62
CA ILE A 42 -32.16 -15.64 36.47
C ILE A 42 -31.50 -15.17 35.18
N CYS A 43 -32.22 -15.16 34.05
CA CYS A 43 -31.67 -14.69 32.76
C CYS A 43 -31.16 -13.23 32.85
N LEU A 44 -31.90 -12.33 33.50
CA LEU A 44 -31.50 -10.94 33.70
C LEU A 44 -30.24 -10.80 34.59
N ARG A 45 -30.11 -11.64 35.62
CA ARG A 45 -28.88 -11.65 36.45
C ARG A 45 -27.68 -12.15 35.66
N ILE A 46 -27.82 -13.21 34.87
CA ILE A 46 -26.76 -13.73 34.00
C ILE A 46 -26.39 -12.68 32.97
N PHE A 47 -27.36 -12.05 32.30
CA PHE A 47 -27.11 -10.98 31.34
C PHE A 47 -26.37 -9.80 31.99
N GLY A 48 -26.79 -9.37 33.20
CA GLY A 48 -26.12 -8.31 33.94
C GLY A 48 -24.66 -8.68 34.28
N LEU A 49 -24.41 -9.92 34.71
CA LEU A 49 -23.07 -10.41 35.00
C LEU A 49 -22.18 -10.41 33.74
N VAL A 50 -22.70 -10.90 32.62
CA VAL A 50 -21.99 -10.89 31.33
C VAL A 50 -21.69 -9.47 30.87
N ALA A 51 -22.64 -8.54 31.02
CA ALA A 51 -22.44 -7.12 30.69
C ALA A 51 -21.33 -6.47 31.53
N VAL A 52 -21.27 -6.79 32.83
CA VAL A 52 -20.20 -6.30 33.72
C VAL A 52 -18.85 -6.88 33.30
N ILE A 53 -18.76 -8.19 33.11
CA ILE A 53 -17.50 -8.86 32.65
C ILE A 53 -17.03 -8.26 31.32
N TYR A 54 -17.94 -8.09 30.36
CA TYR A 54 -17.62 -7.49 29.07
C TYR A 54 -17.14 -6.03 29.22
N THR A 55 -17.76 -5.25 30.07
CA THR A 55 -17.36 -3.86 30.34
C THR A 55 -15.94 -3.80 30.92
N VAL A 56 -15.63 -4.65 31.91
CA VAL A 56 -14.28 -4.75 32.50
C VAL A 56 -13.25 -5.16 31.44
N PHE A 57 -13.58 -6.19 30.64
CA PHE A 57 -12.75 -6.62 29.53
C PHE A 57 -12.48 -5.47 28.55
N TRP A 58 -13.51 -4.74 28.14
CA TRP A 58 -13.38 -3.65 27.17
C TRP A 58 -12.47 -2.52 27.68
N TYR A 59 -12.69 -2.05 28.92
CA TYR A 59 -11.86 -0.99 29.52
C TYR A 59 -10.42 -1.48 29.77
N GLY A 60 -10.22 -2.72 30.16
CA GLY A 60 -8.90 -3.33 30.30
C GLY A 60 -8.14 -3.39 28.97
N THR A 61 -8.83 -3.80 27.91
CA THR A 61 -8.25 -3.82 26.54
C THR A 61 -7.95 -2.41 26.04
N MET A 62 -8.81 -1.44 26.32
CA MET A 62 -8.57 -0.02 26.02
C MET A 62 -7.30 0.49 26.70
N ALA A 63 -7.11 0.19 27.99
CA ALA A 63 -5.90 0.55 28.72
C ALA A 63 -4.65 -0.10 28.15
N TYR A 64 -4.74 -1.39 27.76
CA TYR A 64 -3.67 -2.10 27.08
C TYR A 64 -3.30 -1.46 25.74
N PHE A 65 -4.26 -1.12 24.88
CA PHE A 65 -3.95 -0.42 23.63
C PHE A 65 -3.27 0.93 23.87
N LYS A 66 -3.70 1.66 24.90
CA LYS A 66 -3.10 2.94 25.25
C LYS A 66 -1.64 2.75 25.67
N SER A 67 -1.33 1.73 26.49
CA SER A 67 0.04 1.44 26.90
C SER A 67 0.93 1.00 25.73
N VAL A 68 0.44 0.14 24.83
CA VAL A 68 1.18 -0.30 23.64
C VAL A 68 1.51 0.90 22.72
N ILE A 69 0.56 1.81 22.51
CA ILE A 69 0.79 2.98 21.66
C ILE A 69 1.79 3.95 22.33
N GLN A 70 1.74 4.09 23.65
CA GLN A 70 2.74 4.87 24.39
C GLN A 70 4.12 4.24 24.30
N GLU A 71 4.23 2.91 24.45
CA GLU A 71 5.49 2.19 24.30
C GLU A 71 6.09 2.36 22.89
N LEU A 72 5.27 2.32 21.84
CA LEU A 72 5.72 2.60 20.46
C LEU A 72 6.28 4.02 20.28
N ARG A 73 5.78 4.98 21.05
CA ARG A 73 6.29 6.34 21.08
C ARG A 73 7.63 6.43 21.82
N ASP A 74 7.72 5.80 22.99
CA ASP A 74 8.82 5.99 23.93
C ASP A 74 10.00 5.04 23.65
N ASN A 75 9.75 3.83 23.07
CA ASN A 75 10.72 2.79 22.78
C ASN A 75 10.68 2.28 21.32
N PRO A 76 11.30 3.00 20.39
CA PRO A 76 11.22 2.69 18.95
C PRO A 76 12.00 1.45 18.48
N THR A 77 12.63 0.72 19.38
CA THR A 77 13.77 -0.16 19.09
C THR A 77 13.44 -1.45 18.34
N ASN A 78 12.25 -2.01 18.45
CA ASN A 78 11.94 -3.35 17.93
C ASN A 78 11.34 -3.38 16.53
N LEU A 79 10.69 -2.30 16.07
CA LEU A 79 9.98 -2.24 14.79
C LEU A 79 10.75 -1.50 13.70
N GLY A 80 11.86 -0.82 14.03
CA GLY A 80 12.65 -0.04 13.08
C GLY A 80 12.00 1.29 12.68
N PHE A 81 10.94 1.71 13.36
CA PHE A 81 10.32 3.02 13.20
C PHE A 81 9.93 3.64 14.54
N THR A 82 9.88 4.97 14.58
CA THR A 82 9.37 5.75 15.70
C THR A 82 7.97 6.26 15.36
N ALA A 83 7.08 6.25 16.34
CA ALA A 83 5.75 6.83 16.21
C ALA A 83 5.62 8.04 17.12
N SER A 84 5.03 9.12 16.62
CA SER A 84 4.66 10.27 17.44
C SER A 84 3.26 10.77 17.05
N TYR A 85 2.60 11.45 17.96
CA TYR A 85 1.26 11.96 17.77
C TYR A 85 0.97 13.10 18.75
N GLU A 86 -0.01 13.93 18.46
CA GLU A 86 -0.44 15.01 19.35
C GLU A 86 -1.42 14.51 20.41
N LYS A 87 -2.47 13.79 19.99
CA LYS A 87 -3.53 13.31 20.86
C LYS A 87 -4.06 11.97 20.40
N ILE A 88 -4.40 11.11 21.37
CA ILE A 88 -5.11 9.84 21.13
C ILE A 88 -6.39 9.79 21.94
N GLU A 89 -7.46 9.37 21.28
CA GLU A 89 -8.75 9.09 21.91
C GLU A 89 -9.20 7.68 21.53
N ILE A 90 -9.67 6.91 22.52
CA ILE A 90 -10.22 5.57 22.28
C ILE A 90 -11.69 5.58 22.69
N THR A 91 -12.57 5.27 21.73
CA THR A 91 -14.04 5.29 21.86
C THR A 91 -14.65 4.06 21.23
N GLY A 92 -15.99 3.97 21.18
CA GLY A 92 -16.71 2.97 20.39
C GLY A 92 -17.27 1.79 21.19
N PHE A 93 -17.28 1.88 22.54
CA PHE A 93 -18.00 0.92 23.40
C PHE A 93 -19.47 0.74 22.95
N PRO A 94 -20.02 -0.46 22.96
CA PRO A 94 -19.36 -1.75 23.25
C PRO A 94 -18.87 -2.48 21.99
N VAL A 95 -19.13 -1.96 20.79
CA VAL A 95 -19.08 -2.72 19.52
C VAL A 95 -17.71 -2.76 18.91
N LYS A 96 -16.87 -1.72 19.10
CA LYS A 96 -15.55 -1.61 18.49
C LYS A 96 -14.63 -0.72 19.32
N PHE A 97 -13.34 -0.92 19.16
CA PHE A 97 -12.35 0.06 19.55
C PHE A 97 -12.12 1.00 18.37
N ARG A 98 -12.39 2.28 18.56
CA ARG A 98 -12.07 3.34 17.61
C ARG A 98 -10.98 4.20 18.23
N ILE A 99 -9.77 4.06 17.70
CA ILE A 99 -8.58 4.79 18.11
C ILE A 99 -8.41 5.96 17.14
N THR A 100 -8.66 7.17 17.61
CA THR A 100 -8.49 8.40 16.84
C THR A 100 -7.16 9.02 17.20
N ILE A 101 -6.31 9.25 16.22
CA ILE A 101 -4.94 9.74 16.38
C ILE A 101 -4.82 11.06 15.60
N ASN A 102 -4.59 12.15 16.32
CA ASN A 102 -4.39 13.47 15.74
C ASN A 102 -2.91 13.71 15.44
N ASN A 103 -2.65 14.25 14.25
CA ASN A 103 -1.31 14.55 13.73
C ASN A 103 -0.31 13.38 13.91
N PRO A 104 -0.69 12.15 13.45
CA PRO A 104 0.22 11.02 13.55
C PRO A 104 1.45 11.23 12.68
N GLN A 105 2.61 10.84 13.20
CA GLN A 105 3.86 10.79 12.46
C GLN A 105 4.53 9.42 12.66
N LEU A 106 4.99 8.82 11.56
CA LEU A 106 5.85 7.64 11.58
C LEU A 106 7.16 8.01 10.91
N GLN A 107 8.27 7.66 11.55
CA GLN A 107 9.61 7.89 11.04
C GLN A 107 10.41 6.60 11.13
N ALA A 108 11.06 6.20 10.06
CA ALA A 108 11.94 5.05 10.04
C ALA A 108 13.27 5.39 9.41
N SER A 109 14.33 4.91 10.03
CA SER A 109 15.67 4.96 9.48
C SER A 109 15.91 3.71 8.64
N LEU A 110 16.25 3.88 7.35
CA LEU A 110 16.45 2.77 6.41
C LEU A 110 17.80 2.05 6.61
N HIS A 111 18.71 2.63 7.41
CA HIS A 111 20.02 2.05 7.72
C HIS A 111 20.43 2.30 9.17
N LYS A 112 20.79 1.24 9.88
CA LYS A 112 21.29 1.30 11.27
C LYS A 112 22.81 1.51 11.39
N THR A 113 23.52 1.84 10.32
CA THR A 113 24.97 2.05 10.38
C THR A 113 25.32 3.49 10.76
N LYS A 114 26.28 3.67 11.64
CA LYS A 114 26.82 4.97 12.12
C LYS A 114 27.47 5.85 11.02
N SER A 115 27.35 5.47 9.75
CA SER A 115 27.86 6.25 8.61
C SER A 115 26.90 7.39 8.31
N GLN A 116 27.44 8.56 7.99
CA GLN A 116 26.78 9.86 7.79
C GLN A 116 25.67 9.95 6.73
N ASN A 117 25.28 8.85 6.06
CA ASN A 117 24.24 8.80 5.04
C ASN A 117 22.97 8.15 5.57
N ASN A 118 22.38 8.69 6.63
CA ASN A 118 21.09 8.21 7.14
C ASN A 118 20.00 8.48 6.09
N LYS A 119 19.46 7.40 5.52
CA LYS A 119 18.25 7.46 4.71
C LYS A 119 17.07 7.29 5.63
N GLU A 120 16.18 8.27 5.61
CA GLU A 120 14.99 8.28 6.45
C GLU A 120 13.75 8.47 5.60
N TRP A 121 12.67 7.82 5.99
CA TRP A 121 11.36 8.19 5.51
C TRP A 121 10.50 8.64 6.68
N ILE A 122 9.71 9.66 6.45
CA ILE A 122 8.82 10.23 7.44
C ILE A 122 7.44 10.35 6.80
N TRP A 123 6.45 9.70 7.41
CA TRP A 123 5.06 9.94 7.08
C TRP A 123 4.41 10.80 8.15
N ARG A 124 3.65 11.82 7.72
CA ARG A 124 2.84 12.69 8.57
C ARG A 124 1.43 12.72 8.04
N GLY A 125 0.45 12.41 8.88
CA GLY A 125 -0.97 12.52 8.58
C GLY A 125 -1.64 13.61 9.42
N LYS A 126 -2.80 14.12 8.98
CA LYS A 126 -3.61 15.02 9.78
C LYS A 126 -4.45 14.26 10.79
N LEU A 127 -5.07 13.16 10.35
CA LEU A 127 -5.94 12.35 11.18
C LEU A 127 -5.90 10.89 10.73
N ALA A 128 -5.67 9.98 11.66
CA ALA A 128 -5.81 8.54 11.46
C ALA A 128 -6.85 7.98 12.44
N VAL A 129 -7.76 7.17 11.94
CA VAL A 129 -8.76 6.46 12.74
C VAL A 129 -8.58 4.97 12.53
N VAL A 130 -8.19 4.25 13.58
CA VAL A 130 -8.03 2.80 13.58
C VAL A 130 -9.24 2.16 14.24
N GLU A 131 -9.91 1.24 13.56
CA GLU A 131 -11.06 0.49 14.09
C GLU A 131 -10.70 -0.99 14.21
N ILE A 132 -10.96 -1.56 15.40
CA ILE A 132 -10.71 -2.96 15.75
C ILE A 132 -11.98 -3.52 16.39
N LYS A 133 -12.36 -4.75 16.06
CA LYS A 133 -13.51 -5.42 16.70
C LYS A 133 -13.04 -6.18 17.94
N PRO A 134 -13.76 -6.11 19.07
CA PRO A 134 -13.39 -6.79 20.31
C PRO A 134 -13.27 -8.31 20.22
N TRP A 135 -13.95 -8.92 19.26
CA TRP A 135 -13.95 -10.37 19.01
C TRP A 135 -13.02 -10.78 17.87
N ASN A 136 -12.28 -9.82 17.26
CA ASN A 136 -11.33 -10.12 16.20
C ASN A 136 -10.23 -9.04 16.15
N PHE A 137 -9.19 -9.26 16.94
CA PHE A 137 -8.03 -8.37 17.05
C PHE A 137 -7.05 -8.50 15.87
N ASN A 138 -7.27 -9.47 15.00
CA ASN A 138 -6.38 -9.68 13.86
C ASN A 138 -6.73 -8.79 12.65
N ILE A 139 -7.89 -8.13 12.67
CA ILE A 139 -8.36 -7.28 11.57
C ILE A 139 -8.39 -5.82 12.03
N PHE A 140 -7.60 -5.01 11.34
CA PHE A 140 -7.48 -3.57 11.57
C PHE A 140 -8.04 -2.83 10.35
N ARG A 141 -8.88 -1.82 10.61
CA ARG A 141 -9.30 -0.88 9.60
C ARG A 141 -8.75 0.49 9.92
N ILE A 142 -7.97 1.07 9.01
CA ILE A 142 -7.36 2.38 9.17
C ILE A 142 -7.96 3.31 8.13
N ASN A 143 -8.53 4.43 8.56
CA ASN A 143 -9.01 5.49 7.71
C ASN A 143 -8.11 6.72 7.92
N LEU A 144 -7.51 7.22 6.85
CA LEU A 144 -6.71 8.44 6.88
C LEU A 144 -7.52 9.58 6.28
N SER A 145 -7.53 10.72 6.95
CA SER A 145 -8.27 11.91 6.54
C SER A 145 -7.36 13.14 6.53
N GLY A 146 -7.65 14.06 5.61
CA GLY A 146 -6.89 15.28 5.43
C GLY A 146 -5.62 15.09 4.60
N LEU A 147 -4.63 15.93 4.84
CA LEU A 147 -3.34 15.89 4.15
C LEU A 147 -2.46 14.79 4.74
N ASN A 148 -1.81 14.04 3.86
CA ASN A 148 -0.78 13.09 4.23
C ASN A 148 0.51 13.49 3.49
N LYS A 149 1.60 13.63 4.21
CA LYS A 149 2.91 13.97 3.67
C LYS A 149 3.86 12.79 3.87
N VAL A 150 4.55 12.39 2.81
CA VAL A 150 5.63 11.41 2.86
C VAL A 150 6.91 12.10 2.42
N SER A 151 7.89 12.12 3.30
CA SER A 151 9.21 12.69 3.05
C SER A 151 10.24 11.57 2.99
N PHE A 152 11.02 11.53 1.93
CA PHE A 152 12.22 10.69 1.84
C PHE A 152 13.43 11.59 1.94
N ILE A 153 14.19 11.41 2.99
CA ILE A 153 15.38 12.24 3.28
C ILE A 153 16.62 11.37 3.07
N ASN A 154 17.55 11.88 2.30
CA ASN A 154 18.89 11.34 2.13
C ASN A 154 19.88 12.49 2.37
N ALA A 155 21.15 12.20 2.64
CA ALA A 155 22.18 13.22 2.93
C ALA A 155 22.24 14.38 1.92
N GLU A 156 21.85 14.15 0.67
CA GLU A 156 21.98 15.13 -0.42
C GLU A 156 20.65 15.61 -0.99
N THR A 157 19.54 14.89 -0.75
CA THR A 157 18.24 15.21 -1.35
C THR A 157 17.10 14.88 -0.41
N ALA A 158 16.05 15.70 -0.43
CA ALA A 158 14.77 15.39 0.20
C ALA A 158 13.67 15.38 -0.89
N TYR A 159 12.86 14.35 -0.89
CA TYR A 159 11.67 14.28 -1.73
C TYR A 159 10.44 14.33 -0.83
N ASP A 160 9.59 15.31 -1.08
CA ASP A 160 8.36 15.52 -0.33
C ASP A 160 7.15 15.27 -1.24
N PHE A 161 6.37 14.25 -0.89
CA PHE A 161 5.11 13.95 -1.56
C PHE A 161 3.95 14.31 -0.64
N ILE A 162 3.06 15.13 -1.12
CA ILE A 162 1.82 15.50 -0.43
C ILE A 162 0.68 14.76 -1.10
N SER A 163 -0.12 14.05 -0.32
CA SER A 163 -1.31 13.38 -0.83
C SER A 163 -2.58 13.85 -0.13
N LYS A 164 -3.63 14.02 -0.91
CA LYS A 164 -4.98 14.34 -0.44
C LYS A 164 -5.98 13.44 -1.16
N ALA A 165 -6.92 12.89 -0.43
CA ALA A 165 -7.98 12.07 -1.02
C ALA A 165 -9.31 12.28 -0.29
N LYS A 166 -10.41 11.99 -0.99
CA LYS A 166 -11.74 11.95 -0.35
C LYS A 166 -11.86 10.80 0.64
N LEU A 167 -11.17 9.69 0.35
CA LEU A 167 -11.12 8.50 1.19
C LEU A 167 -9.77 7.85 1.00
N ILE A 168 -9.07 7.57 2.10
CA ILE A 168 -7.97 6.61 2.15
C ILE A 168 -8.33 5.60 3.24
N ARG A 169 -8.46 4.34 2.85
CA ARG A 169 -8.78 3.24 3.74
C ARG A 169 -7.81 2.09 3.54
N ILE A 170 -7.33 1.56 4.63
CA ILE A 170 -6.46 0.40 4.70
C ILE A 170 -7.16 -0.62 5.60
N ASP A 171 -7.44 -1.81 5.10
CA ASP A 171 -7.86 -2.95 5.91
C ASP A 171 -6.68 -3.94 5.93
N ALA A 172 -6.23 -4.33 7.11
CA ALA A 172 -5.12 -5.26 7.29
C ALA A 172 -5.54 -6.44 8.17
N LYS A 173 -5.17 -7.65 7.74
CA LYS A 173 -5.28 -8.88 8.54
C LYS A 173 -3.88 -9.33 8.92
N ILE A 174 -3.65 -9.52 10.21
CA ILE A 174 -2.36 -9.92 10.77
C ILE A 174 -2.48 -11.33 11.34
N SER A 175 -1.49 -12.16 11.06
CA SER A 175 -1.33 -13.50 11.66
C SER A 175 0.05 -13.58 12.29
N GLY A 176 0.09 -13.68 13.62
CA GLY A 176 1.33 -13.54 14.37
C GLY A 176 1.97 -12.17 14.14
N SER A 177 3.22 -12.16 13.66
CA SER A 177 3.97 -10.92 13.33
C SER A 177 3.92 -10.56 11.84
N GLN A 178 3.11 -11.25 11.03
CA GLN A 178 3.08 -11.07 9.58
C GLN A 178 1.74 -10.51 9.12
N ILE A 179 1.79 -9.63 8.11
CA ILE A 179 0.60 -9.16 7.39
C ILE A 179 0.17 -10.28 6.43
N GLU A 180 -0.93 -10.95 6.72
CA GLU A 180 -1.53 -11.98 5.88
C GLU A 180 -2.21 -11.36 4.66
N GLU A 181 -3.07 -10.36 4.90
CA GLU A 181 -3.77 -9.62 3.86
C GLU A 181 -3.68 -8.12 4.12
N LEU A 182 -3.55 -7.34 3.05
CA LEU A 182 -3.65 -5.89 3.11
C LEU A 182 -4.47 -5.40 1.92
N TYR A 183 -5.51 -4.66 2.20
CA TYR A 183 -6.35 -4.01 1.21
C TYR A 183 -6.28 -2.49 1.39
N PHE A 184 -5.83 -1.78 0.36
CA PHE A 184 -5.78 -0.33 0.30
C PHE A 184 -6.79 0.18 -0.72
N LYS A 185 -7.54 1.20 -0.35
CA LYS A 185 -8.48 1.89 -1.23
C LYS A 185 -8.35 3.40 -1.06
N ALA A 186 -8.17 4.10 -2.18
CA ALA A 186 -8.26 5.55 -2.19
C ALA A 186 -9.20 6.02 -3.30
N ASN A 187 -9.98 7.07 -3.01
CA ASN A 187 -10.85 7.73 -3.97
C ASN A 187 -10.45 9.19 -4.09
N LYS A 188 -10.40 9.70 -5.34
CA LYS A 188 -10.01 11.09 -5.64
C LYS A 188 -8.66 11.43 -5.02
N LEU A 189 -7.67 10.55 -5.24
CA LEU A 189 -6.33 10.71 -4.72
C LEU A 189 -5.56 11.69 -5.60
N ASN A 190 -5.12 12.80 -5.02
CA ASN A 190 -4.16 13.72 -5.60
C ASN A 190 -2.82 13.55 -4.90
N ILE A 191 -1.77 13.35 -5.65
CA ILE A 191 -0.38 13.26 -5.16
C ILE A 191 0.41 14.35 -5.86
N SER A 192 1.00 15.25 -5.08
CA SER A 192 1.88 16.31 -5.59
C SER A 192 3.28 16.17 -5.01
N GLU A 193 4.27 16.36 -5.84
CA GLU A 193 5.66 16.47 -5.40
C GLU A 193 5.96 17.96 -5.15
N ASN A 194 6.41 18.26 -3.93
CA ASN A 194 6.47 19.63 -3.41
C ASN A 194 7.48 20.53 -4.15
N PHE A 195 8.59 19.96 -4.66
CA PHE A 195 9.64 20.75 -5.30
C PHE A 195 9.39 21.01 -6.79
N SER A 196 8.86 20.01 -7.53
CA SER A 196 8.60 20.14 -8.95
C SER A 196 7.19 20.62 -9.27
N GLY A 197 6.31 20.61 -8.28
CA GLY A 197 4.88 20.90 -8.47
C GLY A 197 4.16 19.90 -9.37
N LYS A 198 4.78 18.75 -9.66
CA LYS A 198 4.15 17.72 -10.49
C LYS A 198 3.04 17.03 -9.73
N GLU A 199 1.87 16.96 -10.36
CA GLU A 199 0.68 16.36 -9.76
C GLU A 199 0.22 15.14 -10.54
N ILE A 200 -0.16 14.10 -9.81
CA ILE A 200 -0.84 12.92 -10.33
C ILE A 200 -2.20 12.83 -9.63
N PHE A 201 -3.26 12.78 -10.42
CA PHE A 201 -4.59 12.57 -9.90
C PHE A 201 -5.08 11.16 -10.26
N ILE A 202 -5.72 10.47 -9.32
CA ILE A 202 -6.25 9.11 -9.51
C ILE A 202 -7.68 9.06 -8.97
N ASP A 203 -8.65 8.79 -9.83
CA ASP A 203 -10.05 8.69 -9.44
C ASP A 203 -10.29 7.57 -8.42
N LYS A 204 -9.75 6.38 -8.70
CA LYS A 204 -9.86 5.22 -7.81
C LYS A 204 -8.55 4.43 -7.83
N ALA A 205 -7.96 4.24 -6.68
CA ALA A 205 -6.82 3.35 -6.45
C ALA A 205 -7.24 2.21 -5.53
N LEU A 206 -6.98 0.99 -5.97
CA LEU A 206 -7.15 -0.24 -5.20
C LEU A 206 -5.85 -1.02 -5.26
N PHE A 207 -5.38 -1.44 -4.11
CA PHE A 207 -4.26 -2.35 -3.97
C PHE A 207 -4.67 -3.44 -2.99
N ASN A 208 -4.43 -4.68 -3.37
CA ASN A 208 -4.65 -5.83 -2.51
C ASN A 208 -3.41 -6.70 -2.52
N THR A 209 -2.99 -7.17 -1.36
CA THR A 209 -1.95 -8.20 -1.27
C THR A 209 -2.36 -9.25 -0.27
N GLN A 210 -2.14 -10.52 -0.64
CA GLN A 210 -2.47 -11.69 0.14
C GLN A 210 -1.32 -12.67 0.11
N GLN A 211 -0.95 -13.20 1.27
CA GLN A 211 -0.01 -14.30 1.38
C GLN A 211 -0.71 -15.61 1.00
N VAL A 212 -0.14 -16.37 0.08
CA VAL A 212 -0.65 -17.68 -0.29
C VAL A 212 0.03 -18.72 0.60
N GLN A 213 -0.75 -19.40 1.43
CA GLN A 213 -0.27 -20.60 2.12
C GLN A 213 -0.34 -21.73 1.09
N GLN A 214 0.77 -22.40 0.89
CA GLN A 214 0.78 -23.61 0.09
C GLN A 214 0.13 -24.74 0.89
N ASP A 215 -0.81 -25.45 0.27
CA ASP A 215 -1.36 -26.67 0.85
C ASP A 215 -0.21 -27.65 1.10
N SER A 216 -0.07 -28.07 2.36
CA SER A 216 0.95 -29.01 2.83
C SER A 216 0.85 -30.42 2.23
N ASN A 217 -0.04 -30.62 1.25
CA ASN A 217 -0.29 -31.90 0.56
C ASN A 217 0.48 -32.07 -0.76
N SER A 218 1.32 -31.09 -1.17
CA SER A 218 2.22 -31.33 -2.31
C SER A 218 3.39 -32.19 -1.87
N SER A 219 3.39 -33.42 -2.33
CA SER A 219 4.36 -34.50 -2.04
C SER A 219 5.78 -34.28 -2.59
N SER A 220 6.13 -33.07 -3.02
CA SER A 220 7.50 -32.67 -3.31
C SER A 220 8.10 -32.04 -2.05
N GLY A 221 8.92 -32.79 -1.33
CA GLY A 221 9.53 -32.44 -0.05
C GLY A 221 10.49 -31.24 -0.01
N ILE A 222 10.28 -30.27 -0.89
CA ILE A 222 10.93 -28.95 -0.87
C ILE A 222 9.89 -27.99 -0.32
N ALA A 223 10.06 -27.54 0.91
CA ALA A 223 9.29 -26.46 1.50
C ALA A 223 9.41 -25.21 0.61
N GLU A 224 8.50 -25.06 -0.34
CA GLU A 224 8.45 -23.84 -1.15
C GLU A 224 8.08 -22.67 -0.24
N ASN A 225 8.94 -21.65 -0.26
CA ASN A 225 8.71 -20.43 0.52
C ASN A 225 7.38 -19.76 0.12
N PRO A 226 6.67 -19.16 1.07
CA PRO A 226 5.35 -18.59 0.83
C PRO A 226 5.40 -17.57 -0.31
N SER A 227 4.45 -17.67 -1.22
CA SER A 227 4.25 -16.71 -2.30
C SER A 227 3.22 -15.65 -1.88
N ARG A 228 3.27 -14.50 -2.52
CA ARG A 228 2.35 -13.39 -2.26
C ARG A 228 1.68 -12.94 -3.55
N ILE A 229 0.37 -12.87 -3.57
CA ILE A 229 -0.39 -12.27 -4.66
C ILE A 229 -0.49 -10.76 -4.39
N ILE A 230 -0.27 -9.96 -5.43
CA ILE A 230 -0.42 -8.51 -5.41
C ILE A 230 -1.33 -8.12 -6.57
N ARG A 231 -2.43 -7.45 -6.26
CA ARG A 231 -3.36 -6.96 -7.27
C ARG A 231 -3.48 -5.44 -7.18
N VAL A 232 -3.23 -4.76 -8.31
CA VAL A 232 -3.31 -3.31 -8.45
C VAL A 232 -4.38 -2.95 -9.45
N LYS A 233 -5.26 -2.01 -9.11
CA LYS A 233 -6.26 -1.46 -10.02
C LYS A 233 -6.38 0.04 -9.82
N LEU A 234 -5.97 0.78 -10.83
CA LEU A 234 -6.08 2.23 -10.88
C LEU A 234 -7.06 2.62 -11.99
N LYS A 235 -7.87 3.65 -11.75
CA LYS A 235 -8.82 4.19 -12.73
C LYS A 235 -8.74 5.71 -12.76
N GLY A 236 -8.85 6.28 -13.96
CA GLY A 236 -8.90 7.72 -14.18
C GLY A 236 -7.66 8.42 -13.67
N ILE A 237 -6.50 8.06 -14.19
CA ILE A 237 -5.20 8.62 -13.80
C ILE A 237 -4.93 9.80 -14.72
N LEU A 238 -4.72 10.98 -14.13
CA LEU A 238 -4.21 12.15 -14.84
C LEU A 238 -2.73 12.29 -14.53
N LEU A 239 -1.92 12.23 -15.55
CA LEU A 239 -0.46 12.36 -15.47
C LEU A 239 -0.05 13.83 -15.63
N PRO A 240 1.12 14.23 -15.09
CA PRO A 240 1.74 15.52 -15.38
C PRO A 240 1.90 15.74 -16.89
N ARG A 241 1.83 17.01 -17.33
CA ARG A 241 1.85 17.37 -18.76
C ARG A 241 3.06 16.85 -19.53
N GLU A 242 4.19 16.68 -18.88
CA GLU A 242 5.41 16.16 -19.52
C GLU A 242 5.24 14.73 -20.05
N PHE A 243 4.43 13.91 -19.37
CA PHE A 243 4.12 12.55 -19.82
C PHE A 243 3.10 12.53 -20.96
N GLY A 244 2.30 13.60 -21.13
CA GLY A 244 1.32 13.73 -22.20
C GLY A 244 1.90 13.87 -23.61
N LYS A 245 3.23 14.05 -23.73
CA LYS A 245 3.90 14.07 -25.04
C LYS A 245 3.81 12.71 -25.74
N PHE A 246 3.89 11.60 -25.02
CA PHE A 246 3.91 10.24 -25.58
C PHE A 246 2.59 9.50 -25.43
N LEU A 247 1.93 9.67 -24.28
CA LEU A 247 0.63 9.09 -23.97
C LEU A 247 -0.41 10.20 -23.85
N ASP A 248 -1.70 9.86 -23.88
CA ASP A 248 -2.71 10.82 -23.45
C ASP A 248 -2.42 11.18 -21.98
N SER A 249 -2.62 12.46 -21.61
CA SER A 249 -2.45 12.91 -20.22
C SER A 249 -3.34 12.11 -19.25
N ARG A 250 -4.31 11.36 -19.80
CA ARG A 250 -5.24 10.53 -19.07
C ARG A 250 -5.04 9.05 -19.41
N LEU A 251 -4.81 8.26 -18.37
CA LEU A 251 -4.92 6.81 -18.45
C LEU A 251 -6.24 6.39 -17.81
N ASP A 252 -7.06 5.66 -18.56
CA ASP A 252 -8.40 5.28 -18.09
C ASP A 252 -8.34 4.16 -17.07
N LYS A 253 -7.42 3.21 -17.27
CA LYS A 253 -7.26 2.04 -16.41
C LYS A 253 -5.83 1.53 -16.42
N ILE A 254 -5.34 1.14 -15.25
CA ILE A 254 -4.20 0.23 -15.07
C ILE A 254 -4.68 -0.91 -14.17
N PHE A 255 -4.41 -2.13 -14.60
CA PHE A 255 -4.65 -3.35 -13.83
C PHE A 255 -3.42 -4.22 -13.87
N MET A 256 -3.04 -4.81 -12.73
CA MET A 256 -1.96 -5.79 -12.63
C MET A 256 -2.34 -6.85 -11.61
N ASP A 257 -2.15 -8.10 -11.97
CA ASP A 257 -2.24 -9.27 -11.09
C ASP A 257 -0.87 -9.95 -11.09
N LEU A 258 -0.21 -9.93 -9.95
CA LEU A 258 1.18 -10.31 -9.79
C LEU A 258 1.28 -11.41 -8.72
N LYS A 259 2.09 -12.43 -8.99
CA LYS A 259 2.46 -13.44 -8.01
C LYS A 259 3.95 -13.33 -7.73
N VAL A 260 4.30 -12.92 -6.53
CA VAL A 260 5.68 -12.81 -6.07
C VAL A 260 6.08 -14.14 -5.45
N SER A 261 7.05 -14.83 -6.06
CA SER A 261 7.60 -16.07 -5.52
C SER A 261 8.60 -15.77 -4.42
N LYS A 262 8.80 -16.72 -3.53
CA LYS A 262 9.69 -16.61 -2.38
C LYS A 262 9.28 -15.47 -1.44
N ASN A 263 9.83 -15.44 -0.24
CA ASN A 263 9.46 -14.44 0.77
C ASN A 263 10.23 -13.12 0.53
N LEU A 264 9.68 -12.25 -0.31
CA LEU A 264 10.18 -10.88 -0.44
C LEU A 264 9.76 -10.07 0.80
N ARG A 265 10.71 -9.76 1.67
CA ARG A 265 10.46 -8.93 2.85
C ARG A 265 10.06 -7.52 2.43
N PRO A 266 9.11 -6.87 3.12
CA PRO A 266 8.59 -5.54 2.73
C PRO A 266 9.63 -4.42 2.86
N VAL A 267 10.77 -4.68 3.48
CA VAL A 267 11.87 -3.70 3.55
C VAL A 267 12.75 -3.86 2.32
N PHE A 268 12.59 -2.96 1.37
CA PHE A 268 13.39 -2.90 0.14
C PHE A 268 14.79 -2.36 0.44
N ASN A 269 15.67 -3.22 0.92
CA ASN A 269 17.10 -2.93 1.03
C ASN A 269 17.91 -3.87 0.14
N LEU A 270 19.16 -3.50 -0.12
CA LEU A 270 20.06 -4.25 -1.01
C LEU A 270 20.16 -5.73 -0.62
N ASN A 271 20.34 -6.02 0.68
CA ASN A 271 20.51 -7.38 1.17
C ASN A 271 19.23 -8.22 0.95
N ASN A 272 18.05 -7.67 1.22
CA ASN A 272 16.80 -8.40 1.03
C ASN A 272 16.54 -8.68 -0.45
N LEU A 273 16.83 -7.74 -1.34
CA LEU A 273 16.69 -7.93 -2.78
C LEU A 273 17.70 -8.94 -3.33
N THR A 274 18.95 -8.88 -2.86
CA THR A 274 19.99 -9.86 -3.24
C THR A 274 19.61 -11.25 -2.77
N THR A 275 19.23 -11.41 -1.52
CA THR A 275 18.79 -12.70 -0.96
C THR A 275 17.58 -13.26 -1.70
N TRP A 276 16.60 -12.41 -2.04
CA TRP A 276 15.41 -12.81 -2.79
C TRP A 276 15.76 -13.26 -4.20
N ARG A 277 16.61 -12.50 -4.91
CA ARG A 277 17.12 -12.87 -6.26
C ARG A 277 17.87 -14.19 -6.23
N ASP A 278 18.82 -14.33 -5.30
CA ASP A 278 19.70 -15.50 -5.19
C ASP A 278 18.91 -16.77 -4.80
N ALA A 279 17.80 -16.60 -4.11
CA ALA A 279 16.82 -17.66 -3.86
C ALA A 279 15.97 -18.03 -5.09
N GLY A 280 16.22 -17.45 -6.26
CA GLY A 280 15.41 -17.64 -7.46
C GLY A 280 14.09 -16.89 -7.41
N GLY A 281 14.06 -15.72 -6.77
CA GLY A 281 12.87 -14.87 -6.69
C GLY A 281 12.47 -14.32 -8.05
N ILE A 282 11.19 -14.50 -8.39
CA ILE A 282 10.57 -13.96 -9.59
C ILE A 282 9.22 -13.33 -9.25
N ILE A 283 8.77 -12.43 -10.07
CA ILE A 283 7.43 -11.89 -10.08
C ILE A 283 6.75 -12.36 -11.35
N ASP A 284 5.79 -13.28 -11.22
CA ASP A 284 4.94 -13.69 -12.31
C ASP A 284 3.87 -12.62 -12.51
N ILE A 285 3.80 -12.04 -13.69
CA ILE A 285 2.76 -11.13 -14.14
C ILE A 285 1.67 -12.01 -14.75
N GLU A 286 0.73 -12.46 -13.92
CA GLU A 286 -0.36 -13.32 -14.39
C GLU A 286 -1.23 -12.60 -15.40
N SER A 287 -1.49 -11.31 -15.16
CA SER A 287 -2.13 -10.44 -16.14
C SER A 287 -1.82 -8.97 -15.84
N PHE A 288 -1.70 -8.19 -16.91
CA PHE A 288 -1.73 -6.74 -16.83
C PHE A 288 -2.61 -6.16 -17.93
N GLU A 289 -3.17 -4.99 -17.68
CA GLU A 289 -3.96 -4.24 -18.64
C GLU A 289 -3.76 -2.74 -18.42
N GLY A 290 -3.42 -2.02 -19.49
CA GLY A 290 -3.35 -0.56 -19.54
C GLY A 290 -4.27 -0.04 -20.64
N ILE A 291 -5.07 0.98 -20.33
CA ILE A 291 -5.98 1.62 -21.29
C ILE A 291 -5.75 3.14 -21.25
N SER A 292 -5.53 3.72 -22.42
CA SER A 292 -5.42 5.17 -22.64
C SER A 292 -6.17 5.53 -23.92
N GLY A 293 -7.40 5.99 -23.80
CA GLY A 293 -8.26 6.26 -24.93
C GLY A 293 -8.49 5.03 -25.81
N ARG A 294 -7.95 5.06 -27.04
CA ARG A 294 -8.06 3.93 -27.99
C ARG A 294 -6.96 2.87 -27.82
N LEU A 295 -5.86 3.23 -27.18
CA LEU A 295 -4.76 2.31 -26.91
C LEU A 295 -5.11 1.39 -25.74
N LYS A 296 -5.06 0.09 -25.99
CA LYS A 296 -5.14 -0.95 -24.97
C LYS A 296 -3.93 -1.85 -25.09
N ILE A 297 -3.25 -2.07 -23.96
CA ILE A 297 -2.11 -2.97 -23.83
C ILE A 297 -2.47 -3.99 -22.77
N TYR A 298 -2.32 -5.28 -23.05
CA TYR A 298 -2.56 -6.33 -22.07
C TYR A 298 -1.71 -7.56 -22.36
N GLY A 299 -1.48 -8.36 -21.35
CA GLY A 299 -0.66 -9.55 -21.48
C GLY A 299 -0.27 -10.19 -20.16
N SER A 300 0.74 -11.04 -20.22
CA SER A 300 1.32 -11.74 -19.08
C SER A 300 2.81 -11.97 -19.31
N GLY A 301 3.55 -12.33 -18.26
CA GLY A 301 4.98 -12.54 -18.38
C GLY A 301 5.66 -12.65 -17.01
N THR A 302 6.95 -12.39 -16.98
CA THR A 302 7.77 -12.49 -15.78
C THR A 302 8.71 -11.30 -15.62
N LEU A 303 8.96 -10.94 -14.37
CA LEU A 303 9.96 -9.95 -13.96
C LEU A 303 10.92 -10.60 -12.96
N ALA A 304 12.20 -10.48 -13.20
CA ALA A 304 13.28 -10.91 -12.31
C ALA A 304 14.29 -9.77 -12.11
N LEU A 305 15.34 -10.03 -11.33
CA LEU A 305 16.47 -9.11 -11.18
C LEU A 305 17.75 -9.79 -11.68
N ASP A 306 18.58 -9.03 -12.39
CA ASP A 306 19.91 -9.48 -12.80
C ASP A 306 20.93 -9.44 -11.64
N GLN A 307 22.20 -9.81 -11.93
CA GLN A 307 23.27 -9.78 -10.93
C GLN A 307 23.52 -8.38 -10.34
N LYS A 308 23.20 -7.32 -11.09
CA LYS A 308 23.30 -5.93 -10.65
C LYS A 308 21.99 -5.40 -10.05
N LEU A 309 21.05 -6.30 -9.77
CA LEU A 309 19.69 -5.99 -9.31
C LEU A 309 18.91 -5.06 -10.26
N GLN A 310 19.25 -5.08 -11.56
CA GLN A 310 18.46 -4.38 -12.57
C GLN A 310 17.31 -5.27 -13.05
N PRO A 311 16.17 -4.69 -13.46
CA PRO A 311 15.01 -5.47 -13.88
C PRO A 311 15.30 -6.24 -15.17
N LEU A 312 14.93 -7.51 -15.18
CA LEU A 312 14.80 -8.38 -16.34
C LEU A 312 13.31 -8.65 -16.55
N LEU A 313 12.74 -8.18 -17.65
CA LEU A 313 11.33 -8.34 -17.98
C LEU A 313 11.17 -9.11 -19.29
N ALA A 314 10.29 -10.08 -19.29
CA ALA A 314 9.84 -10.78 -20.49
C ALA A 314 8.32 -10.91 -20.46
N VAL A 315 7.62 -10.23 -21.35
CA VAL A 315 6.17 -10.14 -21.38
C VAL A 315 5.66 -10.38 -22.79
N ALA A 316 4.66 -11.23 -22.93
CA ALA A 316 3.86 -11.36 -24.14
C ALA A 316 2.75 -10.30 -24.09
N ALA A 317 2.95 -9.20 -24.83
CA ALA A 317 2.04 -8.06 -24.83
C ALA A 317 1.19 -8.01 -26.10
N ASN A 318 -0.09 -7.77 -25.92
CA ASN A 318 -1.05 -7.52 -27.01
C ASN A 318 -1.41 -6.03 -27.00
N PHE A 319 -1.35 -5.44 -28.17
CA PHE A 319 -1.61 -4.00 -28.38
C PHE A 319 -2.83 -3.84 -29.30
N GLU A 320 -3.88 -3.21 -28.82
CA GLU A 320 -5.01 -2.75 -29.62
C GLU A 320 -4.96 -1.23 -29.77
N GLY A 321 -5.27 -0.71 -30.96
CA GLY A 321 -5.25 0.73 -31.21
C GLY A 321 -3.84 1.34 -31.24
N ILE A 322 -2.82 0.60 -31.61
CA ILE A 322 -1.41 1.04 -31.61
C ILE A 322 -1.10 2.08 -32.70
N MET A 323 -1.89 2.12 -33.81
CA MET A 323 -1.60 3.02 -34.94
C MET A 323 -1.56 4.50 -34.57
N PRO A 324 -2.51 5.05 -33.78
CA PRO A 324 -2.41 6.42 -33.30
C PRO A 324 -1.19 6.70 -32.42
N LEU A 325 -0.69 5.70 -31.71
CA LEU A 325 0.55 5.86 -30.93
C LEU A 325 1.76 6.09 -31.84
N VAL A 326 1.86 5.37 -32.97
CA VAL A 326 2.93 5.58 -33.98
C VAL A 326 2.86 7.02 -34.53
N ASP A 327 1.65 7.55 -34.77
CA ASP A 327 1.49 8.94 -35.20
C ASP A 327 1.94 9.95 -34.16
N LYS A 328 1.61 9.70 -32.89
CA LYS A 328 2.06 10.55 -31.76
C LYS A 328 3.59 10.53 -31.61
N LEU A 329 4.23 9.34 -31.70
CA LEU A 329 5.69 9.21 -31.62
C LEU A 329 6.38 9.98 -32.75
N LYS A 330 5.81 9.98 -33.96
CA LYS A 330 6.26 10.82 -35.06
C LYS A 330 6.09 12.31 -34.75
N LEU A 331 4.92 12.72 -34.26
CA LEU A 331 4.59 14.12 -34.00
C LEU A 331 5.56 14.75 -32.97
N VAL A 332 5.95 13.99 -31.95
CA VAL A 332 6.89 14.45 -30.89
C VAL A 332 8.36 14.27 -31.29
N GLY A 333 8.64 13.84 -32.54
CA GLY A 333 10.00 13.69 -33.05
C GLY A 333 10.76 12.48 -32.54
N PHE A 334 10.09 11.55 -31.84
CA PHE A 334 10.72 10.33 -31.32
C PHE A 334 11.09 9.33 -32.44
N ILE A 335 10.30 9.32 -33.52
CA ILE A 335 10.56 8.59 -34.75
C ILE A 335 10.37 9.50 -35.95
N ASN A 336 11.18 9.31 -36.99
CA ASN A 336 11.04 10.06 -38.24
C ASN A 336 9.86 9.52 -39.10
N SER A 337 9.49 10.27 -40.14
CA SER A 337 8.35 9.93 -41.01
C SER A 337 8.53 8.59 -41.72
N ARG A 338 9.77 8.24 -42.14
CA ARG A 338 10.09 6.98 -42.81
C ARG A 338 9.89 5.80 -41.87
N THR A 339 10.43 5.91 -40.62
CA THR A 339 10.27 4.89 -39.59
C THR A 339 8.80 4.71 -39.21
N ALA A 340 8.04 5.79 -39.07
CA ALA A 340 6.61 5.72 -38.79
C ALA A 340 5.81 4.99 -39.90
N LEU A 341 6.12 5.27 -41.16
CA LEU A 341 5.50 4.60 -42.32
C LEU A 341 5.81 3.09 -42.32
N LEU A 342 7.08 2.73 -42.15
CA LEU A 342 7.53 1.33 -42.09
C LEU A 342 6.88 0.60 -40.90
N ALA A 343 6.87 1.23 -39.72
CA ALA A 343 6.21 0.66 -38.55
C ALA A 343 4.73 0.38 -38.80
N LYS A 344 4.00 1.32 -39.37
CA LYS A 344 2.58 1.12 -39.73
C LYS A 344 2.37 0.02 -40.73
N PHE A 345 3.25 -0.06 -41.75
CA PHE A 345 3.18 -1.11 -42.74
C PHE A 345 3.37 -2.51 -42.12
N VAL A 346 4.42 -2.67 -41.30
CA VAL A 346 4.71 -3.93 -40.60
C VAL A 346 3.58 -4.28 -39.65
N LEU A 347 3.17 -3.34 -38.79
CA LEU A 347 2.08 -3.54 -37.85
C LEU A 347 0.76 -3.91 -38.54
N SER A 348 0.47 -3.34 -39.71
CA SER A 348 -0.72 -3.70 -40.48
C SER A 348 -0.65 -5.13 -40.99
N GLY A 349 0.53 -5.58 -41.46
CA GLY A 349 0.73 -6.93 -41.99
C GLY A 349 0.60 -8.02 -40.90
N ILE A 350 1.05 -7.74 -39.68
CA ILE A 350 0.99 -8.71 -38.56
C ILE A 350 -0.26 -8.56 -37.69
N SER A 351 -1.10 -7.54 -37.97
CA SER A 351 -2.34 -7.32 -37.19
C SER A 351 -3.33 -8.43 -37.40
N ARG A 352 -3.87 -8.94 -36.29
CA ARG A 352 -4.98 -9.91 -36.27
C ARG A 352 -6.19 -9.32 -35.55
N ARG A 353 -7.39 -9.83 -35.83
CA ARG A 353 -8.57 -9.45 -35.02
C ARG A 353 -8.46 -10.13 -33.66
N SER A 354 -8.52 -9.32 -32.61
CA SER A 354 -8.59 -9.80 -31.24
C SER A 354 -9.99 -10.32 -30.89
N ALA A 355 -10.14 -10.97 -29.74
CA ALA A 355 -11.45 -11.41 -29.24
C ALA A 355 -12.47 -10.25 -29.09
N SER A 356 -11.99 -9.00 -28.95
CA SER A 356 -12.83 -7.80 -28.91
C SER A 356 -13.30 -7.33 -30.30
N GLY A 357 -12.91 -8.04 -31.39
CA GLY A 357 -13.18 -7.64 -32.78
C GLY A 357 -12.28 -6.51 -33.32
N ARG A 358 -11.41 -5.92 -32.48
CA ARG A 358 -10.46 -4.87 -32.86
C ARG A 358 -9.20 -5.46 -33.46
N LYS A 359 -8.55 -4.71 -34.36
CA LYS A 359 -7.23 -5.10 -34.84
C LYS A 359 -6.20 -4.94 -33.73
N GLY A 360 -5.49 -6.00 -33.41
CA GLY A 360 -4.44 -6.05 -32.41
C GLY A 360 -3.17 -6.69 -32.93
N VAL A 361 -2.06 -6.40 -32.28
CA VAL A 361 -0.74 -6.93 -32.59
C VAL A 361 -0.16 -7.54 -31.31
N SER A 362 0.34 -8.77 -31.39
CA SER A 362 1.04 -9.41 -30.28
C SER A 362 2.55 -9.25 -30.50
N LEU A 363 3.23 -8.61 -29.54
CA LEU A 363 4.66 -8.36 -29.58
C LEU A 363 5.27 -8.61 -28.21
N PRO A 364 6.48 -9.20 -28.13
CA PRO A 364 7.19 -9.32 -26.88
C PRO A 364 7.64 -7.93 -26.40
N LEU A 365 7.42 -7.66 -25.11
CA LEU A 365 7.96 -6.51 -24.40
C LEU A 365 9.06 -7.03 -23.47
N THR A 366 10.27 -6.55 -23.64
CA THR A 366 11.42 -7.04 -22.87
C THR A 366 12.20 -5.89 -22.24
N ILE A 367 12.75 -6.14 -21.05
CA ILE A 367 13.80 -5.32 -20.45
C ILE A 367 14.98 -6.23 -20.19
N GLN A 368 16.10 -5.95 -20.84
CA GLN A 368 17.37 -6.63 -20.65
C GLN A 368 18.49 -5.60 -20.76
N ASP A 369 19.48 -5.67 -19.88
CA ASP A 369 20.59 -4.71 -19.82
C ASP A 369 20.09 -3.25 -19.79
N ARG A 370 18.99 -3.00 -19.08
CA ARG A 370 18.27 -1.72 -19.00
C ARG A 370 17.64 -1.24 -20.31
N ARG A 371 17.69 -2.03 -21.37
CA ARG A 371 17.07 -1.70 -22.67
C ARG A 371 15.63 -2.19 -22.68
N LEU A 372 14.71 -1.27 -22.83
CA LEU A 372 13.30 -1.58 -23.06
C LEU A 372 13.07 -1.76 -24.54
N SER A 373 12.56 -2.92 -24.96
CA SER A 373 12.30 -3.24 -26.37
C SER A 373 10.87 -3.75 -26.57
N ILE A 374 10.29 -3.47 -27.73
CA ILE A 374 9.05 -4.07 -28.24
C ILE A 374 9.38 -4.81 -29.52
N GLY A 375 9.25 -6.14 -29.51
CA GLY A 375 9.75 -6.97 -30.59
C GLY A 375 11.23 -6.68 -30.85
N PRO A 376 11.66 -6.48 -32.11
CA PRO A 376 13.05 -6.17 -32.44
C PRO A 376 13.43 -4.69 -32.16
N ALA A 377 12.48 -3.82 -31.84
CA ALA A 377 12.72 -2.39 -31.73
C ALA A 377 13.08 -2.00 -30.28
N GLN A 378 14.29 -1.49 -30.08
CA GLN A 378 14.65 -0.85 -28.82
C GLN A 378 13.97 0.52 -28.73
N LEU A 379 13.23 0.77 -27.64
CA LEU A 379 12.53 2.03 -27.40
C LEU A 379 13.39 3.02 -26.64
N LEU A 380 13.94 2.58 -25.51
CA LEU A 380 14.71 3.45 -24.63
C LEU A 380 15.65 2.65 -23.73
N THR A 381 16.64 3.32 -23.18
CA THR A 381 17.49 2.77 -22.12
C THR A 381 17.03 3.32 -20.78
N LEU A 382 16.69 2.42 -19.86
CA LEU A 382 16.27 2.79 -18.51
C LEU A 382 17.46 3.31 -17.69
N PRO A 383 17.25 4.26 -16.78
CA PRO A 383 18.29 4.67 -15.85
C PRO A 383 18.70 3.49 -14.96
N PHE A 384 19.95 3.52 -14.49
CA PHE A 384 20.42 2.52 -13.53
C PHE A 384 19.69 2.70 -12.20
N ILE A 385 19.04 1.64 -11.70
CA ILE A 385 18.38 1.65 -10.40
C ILE A 385 19.44 1.38 -9.34
N ASN A 386 19.73 2.38 -8.53
CA ASN A 386 20.65 2.25 -7.42
C ASN A 386 19.91 1.99 -6.11
N TRP A 387 19.83 0.74 -5.70
CA TRP A 387 19.14 0.30 -4.50
C TRP A 387 19.85 0.69 -3.19
N GLY A 388 21.16 0.99 -3.24
CA GLY A 388 21.99 1.16 -2.04
C GLY A 388 22.70 2.50 -1.88
N LYS A 389 22.97 3.21 -2.97
CA LYS A 389 23.59 4.54 -2.94
C LYS A 389 22.61 5.54 -3.54
N GLY A 390 22.27 6.60 -2.84
CA GLY A 390 21.45 7.67 -3.39
C GLY A 390 22.06 8.13 -4.72
N THR A 391 21.40 7.84 -5.82
CA THR A 391 21.82 8.38 -7.10
C THR A 391 21.26 9.77 -7.19
N LEU A 392 22.15 10.77 -7.13
CA LEU A 392 21.86 12.07 -7.70
C LEU A 392 21.43 11.85 -9.14
N ILE A 393 20.17 12.05 -9.44
CA ILE A 393 19.79 12.44 -10.80
C ILE A 393 20.37 13.85 -10.92
N ASN A 394 21.57 13.90 -11.51
CA ASN A 394 22.24 15.16 -11.82
C ASN A 394 21.31 15.92 -12.78
N ARG A 395 20.61 16.93 -12.26
CA ARG A 395 19.64 17.76 -13.00
C ARG A 395 20.28 18.55 -14.16
N SER A 396 21.61 18.52 -14.29
CA SER A 396 22.33 19.31 -15.29
C SER A 396 22.49 18.65 -16.66
N LYS A 397 22.00 17.42 -16.91
CA LYS A 397 22.09 16.74 -18.22
C LYS A 397 20.82 16.01 -18.59
N ILE A 398 19.71 16.74 -18.65
CA ILE A 398 18.68 16.46 -19.64
C ILE A 398 18.89 17.49 -20.74
N ASP A 399 20.00 17.35 -21.44
CA ASP A 399 20.16 17.97 -22.75
C ASP A 399 19.21 17.20 -23.68
N VAL A 400 18.19 17.91 -24.09
CA VAL A 400 17.32 17.59 -25.22
C VAL A 400 18.20 17.70 -26.46
N ASN A 401 18.66 16.56 -26.96
CA ASN A 401 19.05 16.41 -28.38
C ASN A 401 17.94 15.71 -29.15
#